data_841aebf93d07aa104bb92d22d77a310b
#
_entry.id   841aebf93d07aa104bb92d22d77a310b
#
_cell.length_a   1.000
_cell.length_b   1.000
_cell.length_c   1.000
_cell.angle_alpha   90.00
_cell.angle_beta   90.00
_cell.angle_gamma   90.00
#
_symmetry.space_group_name_H-M   'P 1'
#
loop_
_entity.id
_entity.type
_entity.pdbx_description
1 polymer ?
#
loop_
_entity_poly.entity_id
_entity_poly.type
_entity_poly.pdbx_seq_one_letter_code
_entity_poly.pdbx_strand_id
1 'polypeptide(L)'
;MSISYDKLWKLLIDAKMNRTELKNAAGISSNIVAKMGRNEFVSMESLYKICLTLNCNIGDIVDIIPDGARLQNNLDNSTNEGG
;
A
#
# COMPACT_ATOMS: atom_id res chain seq x y z
N MET A 1 10.22 10.55 -0.74
CA MET A 1 9.42 9.50 -0.12
C MET A 1 8.25 9.17 -1.05
N SER A 2 7.98 7.91 -1.22
CA SER A 2 6.92 7.47 -2.12
C SER A 2 6.15 6.32 -1.50
N ILE A 3 5.03 6.00 -2.11
CA ILE A 3 4.19 4.90 -1.66
C ILE A 3 4.17 3.82 -2.76
N SER A 4 4.08 2.57 -2.36
CA SER A 4 4.03 1.45 -3.31
C SER A 4 2.92 0.50 -2.90
N TYR A 5 2.22 -0.03 -3.89
CA TYR A 5 1.18 -1.04 -3.68
C TYR A 5 1.58 -2.38 -4.29
N ASP A 6 2.87 -2.60 -4.52
CA ASP A 6 3.33 -3.85 -5.14
C ASP A 6 2.90 -5.06 -4.35
N LYS A 7 2.90 -4.96 -3.02
CA LYS A 7 2.43 -6.06 -2.17
C LYS A 7 0.97 -6.40 -2.44
N LEU A 8 0.16 -5.38 -2.66
CA LEU A 8 -1.25 -5.59 -2.98
C LEU A 8 -1.40 -6.39 -4.28
N TRP A 9 -0.64 -5.99 -5.30
CA TRP A 9 -0.74 -6.68 -6.59
C TRP A 9 -0.31 -8.14 -6.47
N LYS A 10 0.71 -8.42 -5.66
CA LYS A 10 1.12 -9.80 -5.41
C LYS A 10 0.04 -10.59 -4.69
N LEU A 11 -0.63 -10.00 -3.72
CA LEU A 11 -1.72 -10.66 -3.04
C LEU A 11 -2.86 -10.99 -4.00
N LEU A 12 -3.16 -10.09 -4.93
CA LEU A 12 -4.19 -10.36 -5.92
C LEU A 12 -3.82 -11.54 -6.81
N ILE A 13 -2.56 -11.63 -7.21
CA ILE A 13 -2.08 -12.76 -8.00
C ILE A 13 -2.27 -14.06 -7.21
N ASP A 14 -1.87 -14.05 -5.94
CA ASP A 14 -2.01 -15.24 -5.09
C ASP A 14 -3.47 -15.63 -4.89
N ALA A 15 -4.35 -14.64 -4.82
CA ALA A 15 -5.79 -14.87 -4.64
C ALA A 15 -6.49 -15.15 -5.98
N LYS A 16 -5.75 -15.09 -7.07
CA LYS A 16 -6.31 -15.28 -8.42
C LYS A 16 -7.42 -14.28 -8.70
N MET A 17 -7.20 -13.04 -8.30
CA MET A 17 -8.16 -11.96 -8.42
C MET A 17 -7.57 -10.85 -9.28
N ASN A 18 -8.35 -10.29 -10.18
CA ASN A 18 -7.89 -9.13 -10.95
C ASN A 18 -8.35 -7.84 -10.27
N ARG A 19 -7.90 -6.71 -10.83
CA ARG A 19 -8.20 -5.40 -10.21
C ARG A 19 -9.68 -5.07 -10.24
N THR A 20 -10.37 -5.47 -11.29
CA THR A 20 -11.82 -5.25 -11.41
C THR A 20 -12.57 -6.03 -10.33
N GLU A 21 -12.13 -7.26 -10.10
CA GLU A 21 -12.73 -8.08 -9.05
C GLU A 21 -12.49 -7.48 -7.68
N LEU A 22 -11.28 -6.98 -7.44
CA LEU A 22 -10.98 -6.31 -6.18
C LEU A 22 -11.87 -5.08 -6.00
N LYS A 23 -12.00 -4.28 -7.04
CA LYS A 23 -12.83 -3.08 -6.99
C LYS A 23 -14.27 -3.42 -6.58
N ASN A 24 -14.82 -4.43 -7.21
CA ASN A 24 -16.20 -4.83 -6.94
C ASN A 24 -16.36 -5.42 -5.54
N ALA A 25 -15.41 -6.27 -5.14
CA ALA A 25 -15.50 -6.94 -3.84
C ALA A 25 -15.29 -5.97 -2.69
N ALA A 26 -14.38 -5.02 -2.85
CA ALA A 26 -14.09 -4.06 -1.80
C ALA A 26 -15.04 -2.85 -1.80
N GLY A 27 -15.78 -2.66 -2.89
CA GLY A 27 -16.70 -1.54 -2.98
C GLY A 27 -15.98 -0.21 -3.16
N ILE A 28 -14.87 -0.20 -3.89
CA ILE A 28 -14.13 1.02 -4.18
C ILE A 28 -14.31 1.40 -5.64
N SER A 29 -13.95 2.64 -5.97
CA SER A 29 -14.17 3.15 -7.33
C SER A 29 -13.03 2.77 -8.26
N SER A 30 -13.30 2.81 -9.56
CA SER A 30 -12.27 2.62 -10.57
C SER A 30 -11.15 3.63 -10.44
N ASN A 31 -11.49 4.85 -10.03
CA ASN A 31 -10.52 5.92 -9.86
C ASN A 31 -9.51 5.57 -8.77
N ILE A 32 -9.98 4.96 -7.68
CA ILE A 32 -9.10 4.53 -6.59
C ILE A 32 -8.12 3.47 -7.09
N VAL A 33 -8.62 2.49 -7.83
CA VAL A 33 -7.74 1.44 -8.37
C VAL A 33 -6.72 2.05 -9.33
N ALA A 34 -7.15 2.99 -10.16
CA ALA A 34 -6.24 3.66 -11.10
C ALA A 34 -5.15 4.43 -10.36
N LYS A 35 -5.50 5.12 -9.27
CA LYS A 35 -4.52 5.84 -8.46
C LYS A 35 -3.51 4.89 -7.85
N MET A 36 -3.97 3.76 -7.34
CA MET A 36 -3.07 2.77 -6.78
C MET A 36 -2.13 2.20 -7.84
N GLY A 37 -2.62 2.06 -9.07
CA GLY A 37 -1.77 1.62 -10.18
C GLY A 37 -0.67 2.61 -10.52
N ARG A 38 -0.82 3.87 -10.13
CA ARG A 38 0.19 4.90 -10.32
C ARG A 38 0.96 5.22 -9.03
N ASN A 39 0.76 4.43 -7.99
CA ASN A 39 1.38 4.64 -6.68
C ASN A 39 1.03 6.02 -6.09
N GLU A 40 -0.22 6.42 -6.25
CA GLU A 40 -0.72 7.66 -5.70
C GLU A 40 -1.46 7.38 -4.38
N PHE A 41 -1.59 8.39 -3.55
CA PHE A 41 -2.28 8.25 -2.28
C PHE A 41 -3.77 8.03 -2.49
N VAL A 42 -4.33 7.15 -1.67
CA VAL A 42 -5.77 6.94 -1.61
C VAL A 42 -6.19 7.07 -0.14
N SER A 43 -7.49 7.17 0.09
CA SER A 43 -7.98 7.37 1.45
C SER A 43 -7.74 6.13 2.30
N MET A 44 -7.61 6.35 3.59
CA MET A 44 -7.48 5.26 4.55
C MET A 44 -8.71 4.37 4.53
N GLU A 45 -9.87 4.96 4.29
CA GLU A 45 -11.12 4.19 4.19
C GLU A 45 -11.05 3.18 3.04
N SER A 46 -10.49 3.58 1.91
CA SER A 46 -10.32 2.67 0.78
C SER A 46 -9.40 1.53 1.13
N LEU A 47 -8.29 1.82 1.81
CA LEU A 47 -7.34 0.80 2.24
C LEU A 47 -7.98 -0.15 3.24
N TYR A 48 -8.79 0.38 4.14
CA TYR A 48 -9.52 -0.42 5.11
C TYR A 48 -10.43 -1.43 4.40
N LYS A 49 -11.18 -0.97 3.40
CA LYS A 49 -12.08 -1.84 2.66
C LYS A 49 -11.32 -2.96 1.94
N ILE A 50 -10.17 -2.63 1.38
CA ILE A 50 -9.32 -3.62 0.72
C ILE A 50 -8.82 -4.65 1.73
N CYS A 51 -8.37 -4.19 2.90
CA CYS A 51 -7.89 -5.11 3.93
C CYS A 51 -8.98 -6.05 4.41
N LEU A 52 -10.21 -5.57 4.56
CA LEU A 52 -11.33 -6.43 4.92
C LEU A 52 -11.58 -7.48 3.85
N THR A 53 -11.55 -7.06 2.59
CA THR A 53 -11.81 -7.94 1.45
C THR A 53 -10.77 -9.06 1.37
N LEU A 54 -9.50 -8.73 1.58
CA LEU A 54 -8.41 -9.67 1.44
C LEU A 54 -8.02 -10.31 2.77
N ASN A 55 -8.67 -9.91 3.86
CA ASN A 55 -8.40 -10.43 5.20
C ASN A 55 -6.93 -10.28 5.57
N CYS A 56 -6.43 -9.06 5.47
CA CYS A 56 -5.03 -8.77 5.72
C CYS A 56 -4.87 -7.42 6.42
N ASN A 57 -3.65 -7.09 6.80
CA ASN A 57 -3.31 -5.82 7.44
C ASN A 57 -2.81 -4.82 6.42
N ILE A 58 -2.83 -3.55 6.80
CA ILE A 58 -2.39 -2.49 5.89
C ILE A 58 -0.93 -2.67 5.46
N GLY A 59 -0.09 -3.16 6.34
CA GLY A 59 1.31 -3.42 5.99
C GLY A 59 1.50 -4.53 4.98
N ASP A 60 0.45 -5.32 4.73
CA ASP A 60 0.50 -6.38 3.73
C ASP A 60 0.22 -5.86 2.33
N ILE A 61 -0.30 -4.64 2.21
CA ILE A 61 -0.69 -4.08 0.90
C ILE A 61 0.01 -2.78 0.55
N VAL A 62 0.60 -2.09 1.53
CA VAL A 62 1.20 -0.76 1.33
C VAL A 62 2.60 -0.74 1.86
N ASP A 63 3.51 -0.14 1.10
CA ASP A 63 4.86 0.16 1.53
C ASP A 63 5.10 1.66 1.43
N ILE A 64 5.79 2.21 2.42
CA ILE A 64 6.29 3.57 2.36
C ILE A 64 7.77 3.47 2.03
N ILE A 65 8.16 4.05 0.91
CA ILE A 65 9.52 3.93 0.43
C ILE A 65 10.24 5.25 0.68
N PRO A 66 11.15 5.30 1.65
CA PRO A 66 11.88 6.53 1.94
C PRO A 66 12.92 6.81 0.87
N ASP A 67 13.38 8.04 0.81
CA ASP A 67 14.51 8.39 -0.04
C ASP A 67 15.75 7.69 0.51
N GLY A 68 16.53 7.11 -0.37
CA GLY A 68 17.67 6.28 0.04
C GLY A 68 18.65 7.00 0.95
N ALA A 69 19.01 8.22 0.58
CA ALA A 69 19.98 8.98 1.37
C ALA A 69 19.48 9.26 2.77
N ARG A 70 18.21 9.56 2.91
CA ARG A 70 17.63 9.87 4.20
C ARG A 70 17.62 8.68 5.13
N LEU A 71 17.36 7.55 4.58
CA LEU A 71 17.27 6.34 5.37
C LEU A 71 18.57 6.07 6.11
N GLN A 72 19.68 6.30 5.46
CA GLN A 72 20.98 6.05 6.08
C GLN A 72 21.28 7.01 7.19
N ASN A 73 20.79 8.22 7.10
CA ASN A 73 21.06 9.24 8.09
C ASN A 73 20.30 9.03 9.38
N ASN A 74 19.17 8.43 9.28
CA ASN A 74 18.28 8.34 10.44
C ASN A 74 18.60 7.23 11.37
N LEU A 75 19.32 6.31 10.89
CA LEU A 75 19.54 5.19 11.73
C LEU A 75 20.59 5.42 12.73
N ASP A 76 21.00 6.30 12.85
CA ASP A 76 21.88 6.48 13.73
C ASP A 76 21.57 7.23 14.75
N ASN A 77 21.27 7.44 14.42
CA ASN A 77 21.07 8.00 15.14
C ASN A 77 20.54 8.05 15.66
N SER A 78 20.52 7.89 15.67
CA SER A 78 19.96 7.92 16.12
C SER A 78 19.60 7.78 16.60
N THR A 79 19.90 7.62 16.78
CA THR A 79 19.56 7.55 17.32
C THR A 79 19.12 7.91 17.66
N ASN A 80 18.99 7.99 17.76
CA ASN A 80 18.52 8.39 18.09
C ASN A 80 17.85 8.79 18.28
N GLU A 81 17.88 8.91 18.05
CA GLU A 81 17.20 9.18 18.26
C GLU A 81 16.46 9.10 18.23
N GLY A 82 16.62 9.06 18.17
CA GLY A 82 15.98 8.88 18.12
C GLY A 82 15.50 8.59 17.68
N GLY A 83 15.55 8.41 17.43
CA GLY A 83 15.08 8.13 17.05
C GLY A 83 14.70 8.06 16.97
#